data_a74f8afc91e097821a0b6726dcfe7be9
#
_entry.id   a74f8afc91e097821a0b6726dcfe7be9
#
_cell.length_a   1.000
_cell.length_b   1.000
_cell.length_c   1.000
_cell.angle_alpha   90.00
_cell.angle_beta   90.00
_cell.angle_gamma   90.00
#
_symmetry.space_group_name_H-M   'P 1'
#
loop_
_entity.id
_entity.type
_entity.pdbx_description
1 polymer ?
#
loop_
_entity_poly.entity_id
_entity_poly.type
_entity_poly.pdbx_seq_one_letter_code
_entity_poly.pdbx_strand_id
1 'polypeptide(L)'
;MRIRTYILLFVVSFLFVAPTTLKAQMESASEQEYRIKAAFLYNFINFVDWPEEKVTDTNSINICVIGRDPFGKAFEPLKNKQAKGKKVLIKRFVSFKESEKSGNQIEAIRKCHLLFVCNSEKEQLRKIINIVKDHSVLLVGDMNDFLESGGIVNFVIEDKRTRFEINNNAAKQAKLNIRSKLLRLAKKVIEEETSQKSEN
;
A
#
# COMPACT_ATOMS: atom_id res chain seq x y z
N MET A 1 -33.92 -46.55 25.01
CA MET A 1 -33.25 -46.54 23.66
C MET A 1 -33.47 -45.24 22.86
N ARG A 2 -34.46 -44.42 23.10
CA ARG A 2 -34.77 -43.16 22.37
C ARG A 2 -33.90 -41.96 22.75
N ILE A 3 -33.44 -41.83 23.99
CA ILE A 3 -32.66 -40.68 24.47
C ILE A 3 -31.21 -40.66 23.89
N ARG A 4 -30.60 -41.82 23.70
CA ARG A 4 -29.25 -41.92 23.10
C ARG A 4 -29.19 -41.44 21.64
N THR A 5 -30.25 -41.62 20.88
CA THR A 5 -30.35 -41.21 19.47
C THR A 5 -30.45 -39.69 19.32
N TYR A 6 -31.13 -39.00 20.23
CA TYR A 6 -31.23 -37.53 20.21
C TYR A 6 -29.93 -36.84 20.62
N ILE A 7 -29.17 -37.43 21.57
CA ILE A 7 -27.85 -36.90 21.95
C ILE A 7 -26.87 -37.01 20.79
N LEU A 8 -26.90 -38.12 20.02
CA LEU A 8 -26.03 -38.28 18.86
C LEU A 8 -26.37 -37.31 17.72
N LEU A 9 -27.65 -37.01 17.49
CA LEU A 9 -28.11 -36.03 16.51
C LEU A 9 -27.72 -34.59 16.91
N PHE A 10 -27.74 -34.28 18.23
CA PHE A 10 -27.35 -32.95 18.72
C PHE A 10 -25.83 -32.70 18.61
N VAL A 11 -25.00 -33.74 18.84
CA VAL A 11 -23.53 -33.65 18.70
C VAL A 11 -23.10 -33.52 17.23
N VAL A 12 -23.80 -34.21 16.32
CA VAL A 12 -23.49 -34.09 14.88
C VAL A 12 -23.89 -32.73 14.32
N SER A 13 -24.98 -32.11 14.82
CA SER A 13 -25.41 -30.77 14.42
C SER A 13 -24.47 -29.68 14.88
N PHE A 14 -23.75 -29.86 16.01
CA PHE A 14 -22.80 -28.86 16.52
C PHE A 14 -21.47 -28.86 15.81
N LEU A 15 -21.07 -29.97 15.16
CA LEU A 15 -19.80 -30.09 14.42
C LEU A 15 -19.82 -29.41 13.03
N PHE A 16 -20.99 -29.03 12.50
CA PHE A 16 -21.10 -28.45 11.15
C PHE A 16 -21.12 -26.92 11.10
N VAL A 17 -21.18 -26.22 12.26
CA VAL A 17 -21.29 -24.74 12.29
C VAL A 17 -19.95 -24.02 12.44
N ALA A 18 -18.88 -24.73 12.81
CA ALA A 18 -17.58 -24.11 13.14
C ALA A 18 -16.77 -23.49 11.96
N PRO A 19 -16.80 -23.96 10.71
CA PRO A 19 -15.92 -23.40 9.68
C PRO A 19 -16.38 -22.09 9.05
N THR A 20 -17.67 -21.79 9.09
CA THR A 20 -18.23 -20.58 8.43
C THR A 20 -17.99 -19.31 9.21
N THR A 21 -18.02 -19.37 10.53
CA THR A 21 -17.80 -18.20 11.40
C THR A 21 -16.35 -17.71 11.39
N LEU A 22 -15.38 -18.63 11.33
CA LEU A 22 -13.96 -18.29 11.32
C LEU A 22 -13.58 -17.56 10.01
N LYS A 23 -14.09 -18.04 8.88
CA LYS A 23 -13.84 -17.41 7.57
C LYS A 23 -14.41 -15.99 7.49
N ALA A 24 -15.64 -15.79 7.96
CA ALA A 24 -16.27 -14.47 7.99
C ALA A 24 -15.52 -13.49 8.90
N GLN A 25 -14.97 -13.96 10.02
CA GLN A 25 -14.21 -13.12 10.94
C GLN A 25 -12.83 -12.74 10.36
N MET A 26 -12.18 -13.63 9.64
CA MET A 26 -10.92 -13.35 8.93
C MET A 26 -11.12 -12.36 7.76
N GLU A 27 -12.18 -12.51 6.98
CA GLU A 27 -12.52 -11.57 5.90
C GLU A 27 -12.80 -10.17 6.46
N SER A 28 -13.53 -10.06 7.58
CA SER A 28 -13.79 -8.80 8.26
C SER A 28 -12.51 -8.12 8.80
N ALA A 29 -11.57 -8.88 9.36
CA ALA A 29 -10.30 -8.35 9.86
C ALA A 29 -9.42 -7.84 8.71
N SER A 30 -9.32 -8.57 7.63
CA SER A 30 -8.57 -8.17 6.42
C SER A 30 -9.18 -6.91 5.78
N GLU A 31 -10.51 -6.83 5.68
CA GLU A 31 -11.18 -5.66 5.13
C GLU A 31 -10.95 -4.41 5.98
N GLN A 32 -10.95 -4.56 7.30
CA GLN A 32 -10.63 -3.47 8.23
C GLN A 32 -9.18 -3.00 8.08
N GLU A 33 -8.23 -3.93 7.95
CA GLU A 33 -6.82 -3.62 7.73
C GLU A 33 -6.64 -2.77 6.45
N TYR A 34 -7.24 -3.19 5.32
CA TYR A 34 -7.11 -2.44 4.08
C TYR A 34 -7.87 -1.10 4.08
N ARG A 35 -8.92 -0.95 4.87
CA ARG A 35 -9.53 0.37 5.14
C ARG A 35 -8.56 1.32 5.85
N ILE A 36 -7.82 0.82 6.83
CA ILE A 36 -6.79 1.59 7.53
C ILE A 36 -5.65 1.94 6.56
N LYS A 37 -5.14 0.97 5.79
CA LYS A 37 -4.11 1.21 4.77
C LYS A 37 -4.56 2.25 3.74
N ALA A 38 -5.80 2.20 3.26
CA ALA A 38 -6.34 3.19 2.33
C ALA A 38 -6.33 4.62 2.92
N ALA A 39 -6.69 4.76 4.21
CA ALA A 39 -6.60 6.05 4.90
C ALA A 39 -5.14 6.53 5.04
N PHE A 40 -4.20 5.64 5.30
CA PHE A 40 -2.77 5.97 5.31
C PHE A 40 -2.28 6.42 3.93
N LEU A 41 -2.65 5.72 2.85
CA LEU A 41 -2.25 6.10 1.49
C LEU A 41 -2.72 7.53 1.16
N TYR A 42 -3.94 7.89 1.54
CA TYR A 42 -4.44 9.25 1.38
C TYR A 42 -3.63 10.25 2.23
N ASN A 43 -3.32 9.91 3.47
CA ASN A 43 -2.53 10.78 4.35
C ASN A 43 -1.10 10.96 3.84
N PHE A 44 -0.47 9.93 3.29
CA PHE A 44 0.87 10.06 2.70
C PHE A 44 0.91 11.13 1.62
N ILE A 45 -0.14 11.24 0.81
CA ILE A 45 -0.24 12.31 -0.20
C ILE A 45 -0.09 13.70 0.44
N ASN A 46 -0.64 13.93 1.63
CA ASN A 46 -0.59 15.22 2.29
C ASN A 46 0.74 15.52 2.97
N PHE A 47 1.55 14.49 3.27
CA PHE A 47 2.83 14.63 3.97
C PHE A 47 4.06 14.37 3.11
N VAL A 48 3.87 14.11 1.81
CA VAL A 48 4.94 14.03 0.83
C VAL A 48 4.85 15.22 -0.09
N ASP A 49 6.00 15.82 -0.43
CA ASP A 49 6.10 16.87 -1.43
C ASP A 49 6.75 16.30 -2.67
N TRP A 50 6.08 16.48 -3.81
CA TRP A 50 6.55 16.12 -5.15
C TRP A 50 7.22 17.32 -5.81
N PRO A 51 8.12 17.10 -6.78
CA PRO A 51 8.58 18.16 -7.68
C PRO A 51 7.39 18.89 -8.32
N GLU A 52 7.55 20.19 -8.57
CA GLU A 52 6.46 21.03 -9.07
C GLU A 52 5.93 20.52 -10.41
N GLU A 53 6.81 20.08 -11.31
CA GLU A 53 6.44 19.53 -12.62
C GLU A 53 5.51 18.32 -12.47
N LYS A 54 5.76 17.44 -11.50
CA LYS A 54 4.91 16.27 -11.25
C LYS A 54 3.51 16.65 -10.83
N VAL A 55 3.37 17.75 -10.08
CA VAL A 55 2.07 18.21 -9.57
C VAL A 55 1.34 19.03 -10.64
N THR A 56 2.03 19.89 -11.39
CA THR A 56 1.41 20.77 -12.38
C THR A 56 0.95 20.02 -13.63
N ASP A 57 1.65 18.97 -14.00
CA ASP A 57 1.39 18.15 -15.21
C ASP A 57 0.08 17.35 -15.15
N THR A 58 -0.58 17.31 -14.01
CA THR A 58 -1.81 16.55 -13.81
C THR A 58 -2.90 17.37 -13.12
N ASN A 59 -4.15 17.24 -13.60
CA ASN A 59 -5.32 17.84 -12.96
C ASN A 59 -5.84 17.05 -11.74
N SER A 60 -5.15 15.97 -11.38
CA SER A 60 -5.57 15.05 -10.32
C SER A 60 -4.37 14.44 -9.59
N ILE A 61 -4.57 14.06 -8.35
CA ILE A 61 -3.65 13.20 -7.62
C ILE A 61 -4.03 11.74 -7.86
N ASN A 62 -3.15 10.99 -8.49
CA ASN A 62 -3.39 9.59 -8.84
C ASN A 62 -2.82 8.66 -7.77
N ILE A 63 -3.68 7.95 -7.03
CA ILE A 63 -3.33 6.80 -6.19
C ILE A 63 -3.55 5.55 -7.05
N CYS A 64 -2.52 4.76 -7.24
CA CYS A 64 -2.54 3.60 -8.10
C CYS A 64 -2.32 2.32 -7.30
N VAL A 65 -2.92 1.23 -7.75
CA VAL A 65 -2.71 -0.12 -7.21
C VAL A 65 -2.33 -1.03 -8.36
N ILE A 66 -1.29 -1.83 -8.21
CA ILE A 66 -0.86 -2.82 -9.21
C ILE A 66 -0.84 -4.22 -8.61
N GLY A 67 -1.40 -5.17 -9.34
CA GLY A 67 -1.56 -6.56 -8.93
C GLY A 67 -2.96 -6.89 -8.46
N ARG A 68 -3.08 -7.99 -7.70
CA ARG A 68 -4.35 -8.45 -7.14
C ARG A 68 -4.78 -7.51 -6.01
N ASP A 69 -5.65 -6.54 -6.36
CA ASP A 69 -6.10 -5.49 -5.44
C ASP A 69 -6.81 -6.03 -4.20
N PRO A 70 -6.24 -5.86 -3.00
CA PRO A 70 -6.86 -6.28 -1.75
C PRO A 70 -7.79 -5.23 -1.13
N PHE A 71 -7.80 -4.01 -1.68
CA PHE A 71 -8.54 -2.89 -1.09
C PHE A 71 -10.05 -2.95 -1.36
N GLY A 72 -10.47 -3.50 -2.50
CA GLY A 72 -11.89 -3.60 -2.84
C GLY A 72 -12.64 -2.27 -2.62
N LYS A 73 -13.57 -2.24 -1.64
CA LYS A 73 -14.35 -1.06 -1.27
C LYS A 73 -13.63 -0.11 -0.31
N ALA A 74 -12.43 -0.43 0.17
CA ALA A 74 -11.71 0.40 1.15
C ALA A 74 -11.41 1.82 0.65
N PHE A 75 -11.38 2.03 -0.67
CA PHE A 75 -11.21 3.35 -1.28
C PHE A 75 -12.53 4.15 -1.46
N GLU A 76 -13.69 3.59 -1.17
CA GLU A 76 -14.97 4.31 -1.31
C GLU A 76 -15.00 5.65 -0.53
N PRO A 77 -14.49 5.73 0.72
CA PRO A 77 -14.43 6.99 1.45
C PRO A 77 -13.51 8.05 0.81
N LEU A 78 -12.63 7.66 -0.12
CA LEU A 78 -11.72 8.57 -0.82
C LEU A 78 -12.31 9.11 -2.12
N LYS A 79 -13.41 8.55 -2.60
CA LYS A 79 -14.13 9.10 -3.75
C LYS A 79 -14.50 10.56 -3.47
N ASN A 80 -14.22 11.42 -4.43
CA ASN A 80 -14.45 12.87 -4.34
C ASN A 80 -13.61 13.64 -3.31
N LYS A 81 -12.65 13.00 -2.62
CA LYS A 81 -11.69 13.71 -1.78
C LYS A 81 -10.73 14.53 -2.65
N GLN A 82 -10.21 15.57 -2.05
CA GLN A 82 -9.15 16.40 -2.62
C GLN A 82 -7.89 16.30 -1.76
N ALA A 83 -6.75 16.37 -2.41
CA ALA A 83 -5.45 16.48 -1.77
C ALA A 83 -4.60 17.47 -2.56
N LYS A 84 -3.90 18.36 -1.87
CA LYS A 84 -3.09 19.44 -2.50
C LYS A 84 -3.90 20.28 -3.52
N GLY A 85 -5.19 20.54 -3.24
CA GLY A 85 -6.08 21.31 -4.11
C GLY A 85 -6.59 20.56 -5.36
N LYS A 86 -6.26 19.28 -5.51
CA LYS A 86 -6.62 18.47 -6.68
C LYS A 86 -7.48 17.27 -6.30
N LYS A 87 -8.33 16.82 -7.24
CA LYS A 87 -9.17 15.63 -7.05
C LYS A 87 -8.30 14.37 -6.94
N VAL A 88 -8.60 13.50 -5.97
CA VAL A 88 -7.96 12.19 -5.85
C VAL A 88 -8.65 11.20 -6.78
N LEU A 89 -7.86 10.50 -7.59
CA LEU A 89 -8.30 9.42 -8.47
C LEU A 89 -7.63 8.11 -8.09
N ILE A 90 -8.40 7.05 -8.06
CA ILE A 90 -7.91 5.69 -7.83
C ILE A 90 -7.81 4.96 -9.16
N LYS A 91 -6.60 4.48 -9.50
CA LYS A 91 -6.34 3.69 -10.72
C LYS A 91 -5.90 2.29 -10.34
N ARG A 92 -6.32 1.29 -11.10
CA ARG A 92 -5.99 -0.12 -10.87
C ARG A 92 -5.36 -0.72 -12.11
N PHE A 93 -4.25 -1.42 -11.91
CA PHE A 93 -3.54 -2.20 -12.93
C PHE A 93 -3.58 -3.67 -12.52
N VAL A 94 -4.02 -4.55 -13.41
CA VAL A 94 -4.25 -5.96 -13.11
C VAL A 94 -2.96 -6.66 -12.68
N SER A 95 -1.89 -6.50 -13.46
CA SER A 95 -0.55 -6.98 -13.14
C SER A 95 0.52 -6.21 -13.91
N PHE A 96 1.77 -6.31 -13.46
CA PHE A 96 2.89 -5.72 -14.19
C PHE A 96 3.10 -6.40 -15.54
N LYS A 97 3.03 -7.74 -15.61
CA LYS A 97 3.20 -8.50 -16.86
C LYS A 97 2.20 -8.09 -17.93
N GLU A 98 0.95 -7.80 -17.57
CA GLU A 98 -0.04 -7.30 -18.53
C GLU A 98 0.23 -5.84 -18.90
N SER A 99 0.62 -5.03 -17.92
CA SER A 99 0.95 -3.61 -18.15
C SER A 99 2.19 -3.45 -19.03
N GLU A 100 3.19 -4.33 -18.90
CA GLU A 100 4.43 -4.32 -19.69
C GLU A 100 4.16 -4.54 -21.19
N LYS A 101 3.10 -5.28 -21.54
CA LYS A 101 2.67 -5.49 -22.92
C LYS A 101 2.05 -4.24 -23.57
N SER A 102 1.72 -3.23 -22.78
CA SER A 102 1.06 -2.00 -23.23
C SER A 102 1.88 -0.77 -22.82
N GLY A 103 2.50 -0.10 -23.77
CA GLY A 103 3.23 1.15 -23.52
C GLY A 103 2.37 2.22 -22.83
N ASN A 104 1.08 2.29 -23.16
CA ASN A 104 0.14 3.24 -22.53
C ASN A 104 -0.07 2.95 -21.04
N GLN A 105 -0.05 1.68 -20.63
CA GLN A 105 -0.19 1.34 -19.22
C GLN A 105 1.09 1.65 -18.43
N ILE A 106 2.25 1.41 -18.99
CA ILE A 106 3.53 1.80 -18.39
C ILE A 106 3.58 3.32 -18.18
N GLU A 107 3.20 4.11 -19.17
CA GLU A 107 3.11 5.56 -19.03
C GLU A 107 2.08 5.98 -17.97
N ALA A 108 0.95 5.30 -17.87
CA ALA A 108 -0.03 5.56 -16.83
C ALA A 108 0.50 5.24 -15.41
N ILE A 109 1.34 4.19 -15.28
CA ILE A 109 2.02 3.83 -14.02
C ILE A 109 3.04 4.92 -13.64
N ARG A 110 3.85 5.41 -14.58
CA ARG A 110 4.81 6.50 -14.36
C ARG A 110 4.13 7.81 -13.94
N LYS A 111 2.89 8.04 -14.38
CA LYS A 111 2.07 9.21 -14.00
C LYS A 111 1.36 9.08 -12.66
N CYS A 112 1.50 7.96 -11.95
CA CYS A 112 1.01 7.84 -10.59
C CYS A 112 1.78 8.77 -9.65
N HIS A 113 1.10 9.34 -8.65
CA HIS A 113 1.75 10.04 -7.54
C HIS A 113 2.14 9.05 -6.46
N LEU A 114 1.25 8.09 -6.18
CA LEU A 114 1.49 6.99 -5.28
C LEU A 114 1.14 5.68 -6.00
N LEU A 115 2.02 4.69 -5.92
CA LEU A 115 1.80 3.34 -6.44
C LEU A 115 1.90 2.32 -5.30
N PHE A 116 0.78 1.69 -4.98
CA PHE A 116 0.77 0.53 -4.08
C PHE A 116 1.03 -0.74 -4.89
N VAL A 117 2.07 -1.47 -4.51
CA VAL A 117 2.45 -2.75 -5.13
C VAL A 117 1.92 -3.89 -4.27
N CYS A 118 0.96 -4.63 -4.81
CA CYS A 118 0.41 -5.80 -4.13
C CYS A 118 1.43 -6.93 -4.02
N ASN A 119 1.32 -7.75 -2.98
CA ASN A 119 2.20 -8.90 -2.78
C ASN A 119 2.19 -9.90 -3.95
N SER A 120 1.13 -9.93 -4.77
CA SER A 120 1.09 -10.72 -6.02
C SER A 120 2.15 -10.31 -7.05
N GLU A 121 2.72 -9.11 -6.92
CA GLU A 121 3.75 -8.57 -7.81
C GLU A 121 5.17 -8.67 -7.24
N LYS A 122 5.37 -9.41 -6.13
CA LYS A 122 6.67 -9.55 -5.45
C LYS A 122 7.80 -9.94 -6.42
N GLU A 123 7.56 -10.89 -7.31
CA GLU A 123 8.54 -11.33 -8.30
C GLU A 123 8.88 -10.26 -9.35
N GLN A 124 7.98 -9.29 -9.58
CA GLN A 124 8.15 -8.22 -10.54
C GLN A 124 8.62 -6.90 -9.89
N LEU A 125 8.79 -6.89 -8.56
CA LEU A 125 9.06 -5.68 -7.78
C LEU A 125 10.26 -4.88 -8.31
N ARG A 126 11.38 -5.54 -8.61
CA ARG A 126 12.58 -4.87 -9.16
C ARG A 126 12.32 -4.18 -10.50
N LYS A 127 11.52 -4.81 -11.37
CA LYS A 127 11.14 -4.21 -12.65
C LYS A 127 10.23 -2.99 -12.43
N ILE A 128 9.24 -3.12 -11.53
CA ILE A 128 8.34 -2.01 -11.17
C ILE A 128 9.15 -0.82 -10.64
N ILE A 129 10.08 -1.06 -9.70
CA ILE A 129 10.98 -0.01 -9.19
C ILE A 129 11.73 0.67 -10.32
N ASN A 130 12.34 -0.11 -11.22
CA ASN A 130 13.13 0.44 -12.33
C ASN A 130 12.32 1.35 -13.26
N ILE A 131 11.05 1.06 -13.52
CA ILE A 131 10.23 1.89 -14.39
C ILE A 131 9.71 3.17 -13.74
N VAL A 132 9.69 3.25 -12.40
CA VAL A 132 9.16 4.41 -11.67
C VAL A 132 10.21 5.26 -10.96
N LYS A 133 11.45 4.77 -10.78
CA LYS A 133 12.52 5.42 -9.99
C LYS A 133 12.79 6.88 -10.39
N ASP A 134 12.69 7.21 -11.69
CA ASP A 134 12.97 8.55 -12.21
C ASP A 134 11.70 9.39 -12.42
N HIS A 135 10.54 8.89 -11.95
CA HIS A 135 9.24 9.51 -12.20
C HIS A 135 8.56 10.08 -10.94
N SER A 136 9.29 10.23 -9.85
CA SER A 136 8.79 10.79 -8.59
C SER A 136 7.49 10.11 -8.12
N VAL A 137 7.49 8.77 -8.09
CA VAL A 137 6.35 7.97 -7.64
C VAL A 137 6.61 7.50 -6.20
N LEU A 138 5.71 7.81 -5.27
CA LEU A 138 5.77 7.26 -3.91
C LEU A 138 5.41 5.77 -3.96
N LEU A 139 6.42 4.93 -3.90
CA LEU A 139 6.25 3.48 -3.97
C LEU A 139 5.93 2.91 -2.59
N VAL A 140 4.77 2.25 -2.46
CA VAL A 140 4.25 1.71 -1.20
C VAL A 140 3.94 0.23 -1.36
N GLY A 141 4.23 -0.57 -0.34
CA GLY A 141 3.92 -2.01 -0.31
C GLY A 141 3.55 -2.50 1.09
N ASP A 142 3.29 -3.81 1.19
CA ASP A 142 3.02 -4.51 2.45
C ASP A 142 3.63 -5.92 2.42
N MET A 143 4.86 -6.03 1.90
CA MET A 143 5.55 -7.30 1.74
C MET A 143 6.94 -7.26 2.36
N ASN A 144 7.48 -8.44 2.68
CA ASN A 144 8.85 -8.57 3.18
C ASN A 144 9.86 -8.10 2.13
N ASP A 145 10.98 -7.54 2.60
CA ASP A 145 12.11 -7.08 1.78
C ASP A 145 11.77 -5.93 0.82
N PHE A 146 10.62 -5.25 1.06
CA PHE A 146 10.16 -4.18 0.17
C PHE A 146 11.08 -2.94 0.20
N LEU A 147 11.47 -2.51 1.40
CA LEU A 147 12.35 -1.34 1.56
C LEU A 147 13.77 -1.65 1.09
N GLU A 148 14.26 -2.84 1.36
CA GLU A 148 15.57 -3.34 0.94
C GLU A 148 15.68 -3.45 -0.59
N SER A 149 14.55 -3.74 -1.23
CA SER A 149 14.45 -3.78 -2.70
C SER A 149 14.40 -2.39 -3.35
N GLY A 150 14.29 -1.31 -2.57
CA GLY A 150 14.18 0.07 -3.06
C GLY A 150 12.76 0.65 -2.98
N GLY A 151 11.82 -0.01 -2.31
CA GLY A 151 10.54 0.57 -1.96
C GLY A 151 10.67 1.73 -0.96
N ILE A 152 9.71 2.62 -0.92
CA ILE A 152 9.80 3.84 -0.11
C ILE A 152 9.05 3.69 1.22
N VAL A 153 7.81 3.18 1.19
CA VAL A 153 7.02 2.97 2.41
C VAL A 153 6.52 1.53 2.43
N ASN A 154 6.72 0.83 3.54
CA ASN A 154 6.21 -0.52 3.73
C ASN A 154 5.27 -0.61 4.91
N PHE A 155 4.07 -1.16 4.72
CA PHE A 155 3.18 -1.47 5.82
C PHE A 155 3.63 -2.73 6.53
N VAL A 156 3.56 -2.68 7.85
CA VAL A 156 3.84 -3.81 8.74
C VAL A 156 2.73 -3.94 9.77
N ILE A 157 2.49 -5.15 10.25
CA ILE A 157 1.58 -5.39 11.38
C ILE A 157 2.44 -5.58 12.64
N GLU A 158 2.16 -4.78 13.65
CA GLU A 158 2.77 -4.85 14.97
C GLU A 158 1.68 -4.75 16.03
N ASP A 159 1.64 -5.70 16.96
CA ASP A 159 0.62 -5.78 18.02
C ASP A 159 -0.82 -5.66 17.48
N LYS A 160 -1.10 -6.34 16.38
CA LYS A 160 -2.39 -6.29 15.65
C LYS A 160 -2.77 -4.90 15.12
N ARG A 161 -1.81 -3.99 14.99
CA ARG A 161 -2.00 -2.64 14.46
C ARG A 161 -1.23 -2.46 13.17
N THR A 162 -1.84 -1.79 12.21
CA THR A 162 -1.16 -1.37 10.99
C THR A 162 -0.18 -0.24 11.34
N ARG A 163 1.10 -0.47 11.09
CA ARG A 163 2.19 0.50 11.18
C ARG A 163 2.84 0.61 9.81
N PHE A 164 3.84 1.47 9.69
CA PHE A 164 4.62 1.57 8.47
C PHE A 164 6.07 1.93 8.77
N GLU A 165 6.93 1.56 7.84
CA GLU A 165 8.36 1.86 7.85
C GLU A 165 8.68 2.66 6.58
N ILE A 166 9.73 3.48 6.63
CA ILE A 166 10.10 4.39 5.52
C ILE A 166 11.57 4.20 5.16
N ASN A 167 11.87 4.09 3.87
CA ASN A 167 13.19 4.27 3.31
C ASN A 167 13.31 5.70 2.76
N ASN A 168 13.85 6.61 3.57
CA ASN A 168 13.98 8.02 3.20
C ASN A 168 15.07 8.25 2.14
N ASN A 169 16.06 7.35 2.03
CA ASN A 169 17.06 7.39 0.97
C ASN A 169 16.39 7.13 -0.40
N ALA A 170 15.55 6.09 -0.48
CA ALA A 170 14.79 5.80 -1.70
C ALA A 170 13.82 6.93 -2.06
N ALA A 171 13.22 7.59 -1.07
CA ALA A 171 12.38 8.76 -1.29
C ALA A 171 13.19 9.93 -1.90
N LYS A 172 14.35 10.25 -1.34
CA LYS A 172 15.26 11.29 -1.86
C LYS A 172 15.72 10.98 -3.29
N GLN A 173 16.08 9.72 -3.58
CA GLN A 173 16.44 9.26 -4.93
C GLN A 173 15.29 9.45 -5.93
N ALA A 174 14.05 9.22 -5.51
CA ALA A 174 12.86 9.47 -6.31
C ALA A 174 12.46 10.97 -6.35
N LYS A 175 13.30 11.88 -5.84
CA LYS A 175 13.05 13.34 -5.74
C LYS A 175 11.78 13.67 -4.92
N LEU A 176 11.46 12.85 -3.94
CA LEU A 176 10.35 13.06 -3.01
C LEU A 176 10.90 13.60 -1.68
N ASN A 177 10.21 14.59 -1.12
CA ASN A 177 10.50 15.09 0.22
C ASN A 177 9.41 14.62 1.19
N ILE A 178 9.78 13.76 2.13
CA ILE A 178 8.88 13.27 3.17
C ILE A 178 8.98 14.21 4.37
N ARG A 179 7.86 14.85 4.71
CA ARG A 179 7.82 15.81 5.82
C ARG A 179 8.13 15.13 7.15
N SER A 180 8.88 15.80 8.01
CA SER A 180 9.33 15.30 9.31
C SER A 180 8.18 14.74 10.19
N LYS A 181 6.97 15.29 10.05
CA LYS A 181 5.80 14.79 10.76
C LYS A 181 5.48 13.33 10.39
N LEU A 182 5.62 12.96 9.12
CA LEU A 182 5.39 11.59 8.68
C LEU A 182 6.55 10.67 9.12
N LEU A 183 7.80 11.13 9.01
CA LEU A 183 8.97 10.37 9.46
C LEU A 183 8.86 10.01 10.94
N ARG A 184 8.42 10.94 11.81
CA ARG A 184 8.24 10.67 13.25
C ARG A 184 7.12 9.66 13.57
N LEU A 185 6.19 9.42 12.67
CA LEU A 185 5.11 8.43 12.84
C LEU A 185 5.50 7.04 12.36
N ALA A 186 6.58 6.93 11.59
CA ALA A 186 7.08 5.66 11.11
C ALA A 186 7.65 4.83 12.27
N LYS A 187 7.45 3.51 12.22
CA LYS A 187 8.07 2.56 13.15
C LYS A 187 9.59 2.52 12.99
N LYS A 188 10.06 2.64 11.74
CA LYS A 188 11.47 2.63 11.36
C LYS A 188 11.68 3.59 10.19
N VAL A 189 12.78 4.33 10.21
CA VAL A 189 13.24 5.15 9.09
C VAL A 189 14.63 4.68 8.71
N ILE A 190 14.83 4.32 7.43
CA ILE A 190 16.14 4.06 6.84
C ILE A 190 16.61 5.39 6.25
N GLU A 191 17.69 5.93 6.80
CA GLU A 191 18.32 7.16 6.36
C GLU A 191 19.84 7.00 6.48
N GLU A 192 20.60 7.43 5.45
CA GLU A 192 22.04 7.50 5.55
C GLU A 192 22.42 8.55 6.61
N GLU A 193 23.25 8.17 7.56
CA GLU A 193 23.88 9.14 8.46
C GLU A 193 24.72 10.08 7.59
N THR A 194 24.31 11.32 7.48
CA THR A 194 25.15 12.37 6.92
C THR A 194 26.33 12.51 7.88
N SER A 195 27.47 11.92 7.53
CA SER A 195 28.72 12.16 8.24
C SER A 195 28.97 13.66 8.19
N GLN A 196 28.57 14.37 9.23
CA GLN A 196 29.07 15.71 9.48
C GLN A 196 30.56 15.55 9.73
N LYS A 197 31.38 15.74 8.66
CA LYS A 197 32.76 16.09 8.84
C LYS A 197 32.78 17.40 9.61
N SER A 198 32.98 17.30 10.93
CA SER A 198 33.45 18.40 11.73
C SER A 198 34.87 18.71 11.24
N GLU A 199 35.00 19.66 10.32
CA GLU A 199 36.27 20.35 10.13
C GLU A 199 36.46 21.24 11.36
N ASN A 200 37.35 20.78 12.26
CA ASN A 200 38.03 21.62 13.20
C ASN A 200 39.32 22.12 12.56
#